data_f443aa386c520e5a977fc6ab5aa71bee
#
_entry.id   f443aa386c520e5a977fc6ab5aa71bee
#
_cell.length_a   1.000
_cell.length_b   1.000
_cell.length_c   1.000
_cell.angle_alpha   90.00
_cell.angle_beta   90.00
_cell.angle_gamma   90.00
#
_symmetry.space_group_name_H-M   'P 1'
#
loop_
_entity.id
_entity.type
_entity.pdbx_description
1 polymer ?
#
loop_
_entity_poly.entity_id
_entity_poly.type
_entity_poly.pdbx_seq_one_letter_code
_entity_poly.pdbx_strand_id
1 'polypeptide(L)'
;SGRVSKTAAQRFVFVLWIVSVSLMLIGVWLLSENGSRWWPLISIYVLATVLMLTYDLGPETKSKGLAGNISISLMVAAVILYGATSVDAVNPLIFWVAGVVFFTNLAREIVKDCQDILADEGERETLPMKIGTEQARMLAYTLIIAGLVCLYVPYWKGPFDFGQLLLQAPAILVLITLNGPL
;
A
#
# COMPACT_ATOMS: atom_id res chain seq x y z
N SER A 1 11.69 -6.29 -24.63
CA SER A 1 12.49 -5.11 -25.03
C SER A 1 13.98 -5.24 -24.64
N GLY A 2 14.69 -6.29 -24.73
CA GLY A 2 16.12 -6.60 -24.59
C GLY A 2 17.19 -5.53 -24.22
N ARG A 3 16.78 -4.38 -23.68
CA ARG A 3 17.70 -3.28 -23.34
C ARG A 3 18.50 -3.50 -22.05
N VAL A 4 18.03 -4.36 -21.15
CA VAL A 4 18.71 -4.69 -19.90
C VAL A 4 18.84 -6.20 -19.79
N SER A 5 20.07 -6.71 -19.56
CA SER A 5 20.27 -8.14 -19.36
C SER A 5 19.69 -8.59 -18.01
N LYS A 6 19.20 -9.84 -17.93
CA LYS A 6 18.68 -10.42 -16.69
C LYS A 6 19.68 -10.31 -15.54
N THR A 7 20.97 -10.56 -15.82
CA THR A 7 22.05 -10.48 -14.83
C THR A 7 22.26 -9.06 -14.33
N ALA A 8 22.18 -8.05 -15.21
CA ALA A 8 22.30 -6.65 -14.81
C ALA A 8 21.13 -6.22 -13.92
N ALA A 9 19.90 -6.63 -14.27
CA ALA A 9 18.71 -6.36 -13.45
C ALA A 9 18.84 -7.01 -12.06
N GLN A 10 19.26 -8.27 -11.99
CA GLN A 10 19.45 -8.96 -10.71
C GLN A 10 20.52 -8.30 -9.83
N ARG A 11 21.66 -7.90 -10.41
CA ARG A 11 22.72 -7.18 -9.67
C ARG A 11 22.20 -5.84 -9.15
N PHE A 12 21.44 -5.11 -9.94
CA PHE A 12 20.84 -3.83 -9.54
C PHE A 12 19.88 -4.00 -8.37
N VAL A 13 18.97 -4.97 -8.43
CA VAL A 13 18.04 -5.30 -7.32
C VAL A 13 18.81 -5.69 -6.06
N PHE A 14 19.86 -6.49 -6.19
CA PHE A 14 20.68 -6.91 -5.04
C PHE A 14 21.38 -5.71 -4.37
N VAL A 15 21.94 -4.79 -5.17
CA VAL A 15 22.57 -3.56 -4.64
C VAL A 15 21.54 -2.70 -3.92
N LEU A 16 20.34 -2.50 -4.51
CA LEU A 16 19.25 -1.75 -3.86
C LEU A 16 18.82 -2.40 -2.54
N TRP A 17 18.78 -3.73 -2.51
CA TRP A 17 18.44 -4.45 -1.28
C TRP A 17 19.50 -4.24 -0.18
N ILE A 18 20.79 -4.31 -0.51
CA ILE A 18 21.88 -4.01 0.44
C ILE A 18 21.76 -2.58 0.97
N VAL A 19 21.51 -1.60 0.09
CA VAL A 19 21.32 -0.20 0.48
C VAL A 19 20.14 -0.06 1.42
N SER A 20 19.01 -0.71 1.12
CA SER A 20 17.80 -0.69 1.94
C SER A 20 18.05 -1.27 3.34
N VAL A 21 18.74 -2.43 3.44
CA VAL A 21 19.12 -3.03 4.73
C VAL A 21 20.04 -2.09 5.51
N SER A 22 21.04 -1.51 4.84
CA SER A 22 21.98 -0.58 5.49
C SER A 22 21.28 0.65 6.06
N LEU A 23 20.35 1.25 5.31
CA LEU A 23 19.56 2.39 5.77
C LEU A 23 18.65 2.01 6.95
N MET A 24 18.05 0.82 6.92
CA MET A 24 17.25 0.31 8.05
C MET A 24 18.10 0.15 9.30
N LEU A 25 19.32 -0.42 9.18
CA LEU A 25 20.25 -0.59 10.32
C LEU A 25 20.74 0.75 10.88
N ILE A 26 20.99 1.74 10.02
CA ILE A 26 21.29 3.11 10.46
C ILE A 26 20.11 3.70 11.25
N GLY A 27 18.87 3.53 10.75
CA GLY A 27 17.67 3.98 11.45
C GLY A 27 17.52 3.33 12.83
N VAL A 28 17.77 2.02 12.93
CA VAL A 28 17.77 1.27 14.21
C VAL A 28 18.82 1.82 15.17
N TRP A 29 20.02 2.06 14.68
CA TRP A 29 21.11 2.63 15.49
C TRP A 29 20.75 4.02 16.02
N LEU A 30 20.26 4.92 15.15
CA LEU A 30 19.84 6.28 15.54
C LEU A 30 18.72 6.28 16.57
N LEU A 31 17.71 5.41 16.42
CA LEU A 31 16.62 5.27 17.39
C LEU A 31 17.14 4.74 18.72
N SER A 32 18.04 3.77 18.70
CA SER A 32 18.67 3.20 19.90
C SER A 32 19.47 4.24 20.68
N GLU A 33 20.28 5.06 20.01
CA GLU A 33 21.07 6.15 20.64
C GLU A 33 20.16 7.19 21.31
N ASN A 34 18.99 7.46 20.71
CA ASN A 34 18.01 8.40 21.28
C ASN A 34 17.09 7.77 22.36
N GLY A 35 17.29 6.50 22.73
CA GLY A 35 16.44 5.79 23.69
C GLY A 35 15.04 5.48 23.20
N SER A 36 14.80 5.62 21.89
CA SER A 36 13.51 5.35 21.23
C SER A 36 13.32 3.87 20.91
N ARG A 37 12.06 3.49 20.63
CA ARG A 37 11.74 2.09 20.30
C ARG A 37 12.14 1.78 18.87
N TRP A 38 13.18 0.98 18.68
CA TRP A 38 13.70 0.57 17.38
C TRP A 38 13.03 -0.69 16.81
N TRP A 39 12.47 -1.58 17.65
CA TRP A 39 11.92 -2.86 17.21
C TRP A 39 10.71 -2.75 16.25
N PRO A 40 9.81 -1.71 16.31
CA PRO A 40 8.74 -1.58 15.33
C PRO A 40 9.27 -1.34 13.92
N LEU A 41 10.38 -0.59 13.78
CA LEU A 41 11.03 -0.33 12.50
C LEU A 41 11.47 -1.64 11.84
N ILE A 42 12.16 -2.51 12.59
CA ILE A 42 12.57 -3.83 12.10
C ILE A 42 11.35 -4.69 11.74
N SER A 43 10.34 -4.72 12.61
CA SER A 43 9.14 -5.54 12.40
C SER A 43 8.42 -5.18 11.10
N ILE A 44 8.24 -3.88 10.82
CA ILE A 44 7.60 -3.41 9.59
C ILE A 44 8.49 -3.72 8.38
N TYR A 45 9.80 -3.51 8.49
CA TYR A 45 10.75 -3.84 7.41
C TYR A 45 10.73 -5.33 7.06
N VAL A 46 10.76 -6.20 8.06
CA VAL A 46 10.70 -7.66 7.86
C VAL A 46 9.37 -8.05 7.23
N LEU A 47 8.24 -7.53 7.74
CA LEU A 47 6.92 -7.78 7.18
C LEU A 47 6.86 -7.37 5.70
N ALA A 48 7.28 -6.16 5.38
CA ALA A 48 7.31 -5.67 3.99
C ALA A 48 8.20 -6.53 3.09
N THR A 49 9.37 -6.94 3.59
CA THR A 49 10.29 -7.84 2.87
C THR A 49 9.65 -9.21 2.61
N VAL A 50 9.00 -9.80 3.60
CA VAL A 50 8.29 -11.09 3.45
C VAL A 50 7.16 -10.97 2.45
N LEU A 51 6.34 -9.90 2.53
CA LEU A 51 5.27 -9.65 1.56
C LEU A 51 5.82 -9.49 0.14
N MET A 52 6.93 -8.76 -0.04
CA MET A 52 7.57 -8.55 -1.33
C MET A 52 8.10 -9.88 -1.90
N LEU A 53 8.79 -10.69 -1.08
CA LEU A 53 9.32 -11.98 -1.52
C LEU A 53 8.20 -12.97 -1.86
N THR A 54 7.13 -13.02 -1.07
CA THR A 54 5.98 -13.91 -1.34
C THR A 54 5.11 -13.43 -2.49
N TYR A 55 5.22 -12.14 -2.84
CA TYR A 55 4.51 -11.57 -3.99
C TYR A 55 5.06 -12.09 -5.32
N ASP A 56 6.39 -12.08 -5.49
CA ASP A 56 7.07 -12.46 -6.74
C ASP A 56 7.68 -13.86 -6.74
N LEU A 57 8.00 -14.41 -5.55
CA LEU A 57 8.70 -15.68 -5.38
C LEU A 57 7.88 -16.65 -4.54
N GLY A 58 8.10 -17.94 -4.72
CA GLY A 58 7.46 -18.99 -3.94
C GLY A 58 5.95 -19.06 -4.15
N PRO A 59 5.11 -18.57 -3.22
CA PRO A 59 3.65 -18.60 -3.35
C PRO A 59 3.11 -17.79 -4.53
N GLU A 60 3.89 -16.84 -5.08
CA GLU A 60 3.53 -15.96 -6.20
C GLU A 60 2.15 -15.33 -5.99
N THR A 61 1.99 -14.61 -4.85
CA THR A 61 0.67 -14.08 -4.48
C THR A 61 0.11 -13.12 -5.52
N LYS A 62 0.96 -12.52 -6.35
CA LYS A 62 0.55 -11.69 -7.50
C LYS A 62 -0.41 -12.39 -8.46
N SER A 63 -0.32 -13.71 -8.59
CA SER A 63 -1.21 -14.52 -9.45
C SER A 63 -2.47 -15.00 -8.74
N LYS A 64 -2.66 -14.67 -7.46
CA LYS A 64 -3.78 -15.17 -6.61
C LYS A 64 -4.90 -14.15 -6.40
N GLY A 65 -5.13 -13.26 -7.36
CA GLY A 65 -6.22 -12.28 -7.33
C GLY A 65 -6.21 -11.42 -6.07
N LEU A 66 -7.27 -11.49 -5.25
CA LEU A 66 -7.42 -10.62 -4.07
C LEU A 66 -6.24 -10.71 -3.09
N ALA A 67 -5.61 -11.89 -2.94
CA ALA A 67 -4.46 -12.03 -2.05
C ALA A 67 -3.26 -11.21 -2.54
N GLY A 68 -3.03 -11.14 -3.85
CA GLY A 68 -2.02 -10.27 -4.44
C GLY A 68 -2.33 -8.79 -4.21
N ASN A 69 -3.57 -8.39 -4.44
CA ASN A 69 -4.01 -7.01 -4.25
C ASN A 69 -3.91 -6.56 -2.78
N ILE A 70 -4.24 -7.44 -1.82
CA ILE A 70 -4.03 -7.19 -0.38
C ILE A 70 -2.54 -7.07 -0.07
N SER A 71 -1.70 -7.98 -0.58
CA SER A 71 -0.25 -7.95 -0.32
C SER A 71 0.39 -6.66 -0.78
N ILE A 72 0.12 -6.21 -2.00
CA ILE A 72 0.68 -4.95 -2.51
C ILE A 72 0.13 -3.74 -1.74
N SER A 73 -1.16 -3.75 -1.38
CA SER A 73 -1.78 -2.65 -0.63
C SER A 73 -1.23 -2.54 0.79
N LEU A 74 -0.93 -3.67 1.45
CA LEU A 74 -0.25 -3.71 2.74
C LEU A 74 1.18 -3.18 2.63
N MET A 75 1.93 -3.54 1.58
CA MET A 75 3.28 -3.01 1.36
C MET A 75 3.27 -1.48 1.20
N VAL A 76 2.31 -0.94 0.43
CA VAL A 76 2.18 0.52 0.24
C VAL A 76 1.80 1.22 1.55
N ALA A 77 0.85 0.67 2.32
CA ALA A 77 0.48 1.21 3.63
C ALA A 77 1.61 1.10 4.66
N ALA A 78 2.42 0.04 4.60
CA ALA A 78 3.57 -0.16 5.48
C ALA A 78 4.62 0.96 5.33
N VAL A 79 4.72 1.61 4.16
CA VAL A 79 5.63 2.75 3.96
C VAL A 79 5.29 3.91 4.91
N ILE A 80 3.99 4.17 5.14
CA ILE A 80 3.53 5.22 6.07
C ILE A 80 3.94 4.87 7.50
N LEU A 81 3.70 3.62 7.92
CA LEU A 81 4.06 3.16 9.26
C LEU A 81 5.58 3.13 9.45
N TYR A 82 6.33 2.71 8.42
CA TYR A 82 7.78 2.69 8.44
C TYR A 82 8.36 4.10 8.62
N GLY A 83 7.85 5.09 7.84
CA GLY A 83 8.27 6.48 7.98
C GLY A 83 8.01 7.03 9.38
N ALA A 84 6.83 6.77 9.95
CA ALA A 84 6.50 7.23 11.31
C ALA A 84 7.37 6.56 12.39
N THR A 85 7.66 5.27 12.25
CA THR A 85 8.52 4.55 13.19
C THR A 85 9.98 4.99 13.10
N SER A 86 10.45 5.39 11.92
CA SER A 86 11.84 5.82 11.72
C SER A 86 12.19 7.14 12.44
N VAL A 87 11.17 7.93 12.79
CA VAL A 87 11.31 9.20 13.52
C VAL A 87 10.62 9.19 14.90
N ASP A 88 10.26 8.01 15.38
CA ASP A 88 9.55 7.79 16.65
C ASP A 88 8.25 8.63 16.80
N ALA A 89 7.54 8.86 15.69
CA ALA A 89 6.35 9.71 15.64
C ALA A 89 5.05 8.89 15.47
N VAL A 90 5.03 7.65 15.96
CA VAL A 90 3.84 6.79 15.86
C VAL A 90 2.74 7.29 16.80
N ASN A 91 1.59 7.62 16.21
CA ASN A 91 0.39 8.05 16.91
C ASN A 91 -0.86 7.53 16.20
N PRO A 92 -2.07 7.64 16.79
CA PRO A 92 -3.30 7.13 16.17
C PRO A 92 -3.59 7.69 14.76
N LEU A 93 -3.19 8.93 14.46
CA LEU A 93 -3.37 9.54 13.14
C LEU A 93 -2.66 8.73 12.04
N ILE A 94 -1.46 8.24 12.32
CA ILE A 94 -0.65 7.48 11.35
C ILE A 94 -1.38 6.19 10.91
N PHE A 95 -2.09 5.53 11.81
CA PHE A 95 -2.87 4.34 11.47
C PHE A 95 -4.07 4.68 10.57
N TRP A 96 -4.72 5.83 10.80
CA TRP A 96 -5.79 6.30 9.92
C TRP A 96 -5.26 6.63 8.53
N VAL A 97 -4.11 7.31 8.44
CA VAL A 97 -3.46 7.61 7.15
C VAL A 97 -3.05 6.32 6.43
N ALA A 98 -2.45 5.37 7.14
CA ALA A 98 -2.13 4.05 6.58
C ALA A 98 -3.38 3.30 6.10
N GLY A 99 -4.50 3.43 6.83
CA GLY A 99 -5.80 2.88 6.44
C GLY A 99 -6.34 3.50 5.15
N VAL A 100 -6.28 4.83 5.01
CA VAL A 100 -6.63 5.52 3.74
C VAL A 100 -5.81 4.93 2.59
N VAL A 101 -4.49 4.86 2.75
CA VAL A 101 -3.58 4.35 1.71
C VAL A 101 -3.88 2.90 1.38
N PHE A 102 -4.09 2.05 2.38
CA PHE A 102 -4.43 0.64 2.20
C PHE A 102 -5.71 0.45 1.39
N PHE A 103 -6.82 1.04 1.84
CA PHE A 103 -8.13 0.83 1.23
C PHE A 103 -8.22 1.43 -0.17
N THR A 104 -7.67 2.62 -0.39
CA THR A 104 -7.68 3.25 -1.72
C THR A 104 -6.79 2.51 -2.71
N ASN A 105 -5.61 2.03 -2.28
CA ASN A 105 -4.76 1.24 -3.15
C ASN A 105 -5.39 -0.12 -3.48
N LEU A 106 -6.02 -0.78 -2.50
CA LEU A 106 -6.71 -2.06 -2.71
C LEU A 106 -7.86 -1.90 -3.71
N ALA A 107 -8.65 -0.84 -3.58
CA ALA A 107 -9.70 -0.51 -4.54
C ALA A 107 -9.14 -0.28 -5.95
N ARG A 108 -8.05 0.50 -6.05
CA ARG A 108 -7.36 0.77 -7.32
C ARG A 108 -6.87 -0.51 -7.99
N GLU A 109 -6.25 -1.43 -7.27
CA GLU A 109 -5.77 -2.70 -7.83
C GLU A 109 -6.95 -3.56 -8.34
N ILE A 110 -8.08 -3.60 -7.61
CA ILE A 110 -9.28 -4.33 -8.06
C ILE A 110 -9.86 -3.71 -9.33
N VAL A 111 -9.93 -2.37 -9.42
CA VAL A 111 -10.42 -1.68 -10.65
C VAL A 111 -9.48 -1.95 -11.82
N LYS A 112 -8.17 -1.92 -11.58
CA LYS A 112 -7.17 -2.27 -12.59
C LYS A 112 -7.36 -3.71 -13.11
N ASP A 113 -7.55 -4.68 -12.21
CA ASP A 113 -7.82 -6.06 -12.61
C ASP A 113 -9.11 -6.18 -13.46
N CYS A 114 -10.13 -5.33 -13.23
CA CYS A 114 -11.31 -5.27 -14.09
C CYS A 114 -11.02 -4.74 -15.51
N GLN A 115 -10.03 -3.86 -15.63
CA GLN A 115 -9.62 -3.31 -16.94
C GLN A 115 -8.72 -4.28 -17.72
N ASP A 116 -7.90 -5.04 -16.99
CA ASP A 116 -6.87 -5.91 -17.58
C ASP A 116 -7.33 -7.36 -17.81
N ILE A 117 -8.63 -7.69 -17.63
CA ILE A 117 -9.14 -9.08 -17.70
C ILE A 117 -8.67 -9.81 -18.96
N LEU A 118 -8.78 -9.19 -20.14
CA LEU A 118 -8.40 -9.82 -21.41
C LEU A 118 -6.87 -10.02 -21.53
N ALA A 119 -6.09 -9.13 -20.92
CA ALA A 119 -4.64 -9.22 -20.91
C ALA A 119 -4.12 -10.27 -19.91
N ASP A 120 -4.87 -10.49 -18.85
CA ASP A 120 -4.53 -11.40 -17.77
C ASP A 120 -5.02 -12.85 -18.00
N GLU A 121 -5.89 -13.05 -18.99
CA GLU A 121 -6.47 -14.36 -19.30
C GLU A 121 -5.39 -15.37 -19.67
N GLY A 122 -5.34 -16.49 -18.94
CA GLY A 122 -4.34 -17.54 -19.11
C GLY A 122 -3.01 -17.32 -18.39
N GLU A 123 -2.73 -16.12 -17.86
CA GLU A 123 -1.51 -15.85 -17.10
C GLU A 123 -1.74 -15.85 -15.59
N ARG A 124 -2.89 -15.34 -15.12
CA ARG A 124 -3.23 -15.27 -13.69
C ARG A 124 -4.74 -15.26 -13.47
N GLU A 125 -5.15 -15.64 -12.26
CA GLU A 125 -6.55 -15.59 -11.84
C GLU A 125 -6.82 -14.33 -11.00
N THR A 126 -7.46 -13.34 -11.60
CA THR A 126 -7.82 -12.10 -10.91
C THR A 126 -9.17 -12.19 -10.20
N LEU A 127 -9.42 -11.26 -9.26
CA LEU A 127 -10.69 -11.25 -8.53
C LEU A 127 -11.91 -11.10 -9.46
N PRO A 128 -11.93 -10.17 -10.44
CA PRO A 128 -13.08 -10.02 -11.35
C PRO A 128 -13.34 -11.26 -12.22
N MET A 129 -12.34 -12.09 -12.51
CA MET A 129 -12.56 -13.38 -13.18
C MET A 129 -13.33 -14.38 -12.31
N LYS A 130 -13.19 -14.29 -10.98
CA LYS A 130 -13.85 -15.20 -10.03
C LYS A 130 -15.27 -14.79 -9.66
N ILE A 131 -15.49 -13.51 -9.42
CA ILE A 131 -16.78 -13.01 -8.91
C ILE A 131 -17.56 -12.16 -9.92
N GLY A 132 -16.99 -11.86 -11.09
CA GLY A 132 -17.55 -10.94 -12.08
C GLY A 132 -17.12 -9.50 -11.87
N THR A 133 -17.07 -8.73 -12.97
CA THR A 133 -16.59 -7.34 -12.96
C THR A 133 -17.49 -6.40 -12.17
N GLU A 134 -18.81 -6.60 -12.20
CA GLU A 134 -19.76 -5.76 -11.46
C GLU A 134 -19.56 -5.92 -9.96
N GLN A 135 -19.47 -7.14 -9.45
CA GLN A 135 -19.26 -7.42 -8.03
C GLN A 135 -17.87 -6.94 -7.56
N ALA A 136 -16.84 -7.09 -8.41
CA ALA A 136 -15.51 -6.58 -8.12
C ALA A 136 -15.48 -5.05 -8.01
N ARG A 137 -16.18 -4.34 -8.91
CA ARG A 137 -16.36 -2.88 -8.83
C ARG A 137 -17.14 -2.46 -7.58
N MET A 138 -18.21 -3.13 -7.22
CA MET A 138 -18.95 -2.86 -5.98
C MET A 138 -18.06 -3.00 -4.75
N LEU A 139 -17.21 -4.04 -4.71
CA LEU A 139 -16.22 -4.20 -3.65
C LEU A 139 -15.22 -3.04 -3.63
N ALA A 140 -14.70 -2.63 -4.81
CA ALA A 140 -13.79 -1.49 -4.90
C ALA A 140 -14.43 -0.20 -4.37
N TYR A 141 -15.69 0.10 -4.71
CA TYR A 141 -16.43 1.23 -4.13
C TYR A 141 -16.56 1.15 -2.62
N THR A 142 -16.87 -0.04 -2.09
CA THR A 142 -16.95 -0.25 -0.63
C THR A 142 -15.61 0.05 0.04
N LEU A 143 -14.51 -0.36 -0.56
CA LEU A 143 -13.17 -0.08 -0.07
C LEU A 143 -12.81 1.41 -0.14
N ILE A 144 -13.23 2.12 -1.19
CA ILE A 144 -13.08 3.59 -1.26
C ILE A 144 -13.84 4.27 -0.11
N ILE A 145 -15.06 3.82 0.18
CA ILE A 145 -15.83 4.34 1.32
C ILE A 145 -15.09 4.06 2.64
N ALA A 146 -14.54 2.86 2.82
CA ALA A 146 -13.72 2.56 4.00
C ALA A 146 -12.50 3.48 4.11
N GLY A 147 -11.82 3.77 3.00
CA GLY A 147 -10.73 4.75 2.94
C GLY A 147 -11.19 6.16 3.32
N LEU A 148 -12.36 6.60 2.84
CA LEU A 148 -12.96 7.88 3.22
C LEU A 148 -13.31 7.93 4.71
N VAL A 149 -13.82 6.85 5.28
CA VAL A 149 -14.05 6.76 6.73
C VAL A 149 -12.75 6.97 7.49
N CYS A 150 -11.67 6.29 7.09
CA CYS A 150 -10.33 6.49 7.68
C CYS A 150 -9.86 7.95 7.54
N LEU A 151 -10.14 8.60 6.42
CA LEU A 151 -9.79 10.00 6.19
C LEU A 151 -10.55 10.96 7.12
N TYR A 152 -11.83 10.68 7.41
CA TYR A 152 -12.69 11.59 8.20
C TYR A 152 -12.58 11.39 9.72
N VAL A 153 -12.18 10.22 10.19
CA VAL A 153 -12.06 9.96 11.64
C VAL A 153 -11.17 10.96 12.38
N PRO A 154 -10.00 11.40 11.84
CA PRO A 154 -9.17 12.42 12.47
C PRO A 154 -9.84 13.78 12.67
N TYR A 155 -10.84 14.14 11.86
CA TYR A 155 -11.64 15.37 12.04
C TYR A 155 -12.69 15.19 13.12
N TRP A 156 -13.13 13.98 13.39
CA TRP A 156 -14.19 13.70 14.34
C TRP A 156 -13.66 13.42 15.76
N LYS A 157 -12.54 12.70 15.84
CA LYS A 157 -11.95 12.25 17.12
C LYS A 157 -10.48 12.68 17.30
N GLY A 158 -9.94 13.39 16.36
CA GLY A 158 -8.50 13.62 16.26
C GLY A 158 -8.09 15.10 16.29
N PRO A 159 -6.88 15.39 15.84
CA PRO A 159 -6.28 16.71 15.95
C PRO A 159 -6.76 17.74 14.92
N PHE A 160 -7.58 17.33 13.94
CA PHE A 160 -8.00 18.20 12.85
C PHE A 160 -9.33 18.88 13.14
N ASP A 161 -9.47 20.14 12.69
CA ASP A 161 -10.68 20.92 12.80
C ASP A 161 -11.48 20.96 11.47
N PHE A 162 -12.69 21.55 11.55
CA PHE A 162 -13.57 21.66 10.39
C PHE A 162 -12.99 22.57 9.29
N GLY A 163 -12.19 23.59 9.64
CA GLY A 163 -11.53 24.46 8.66
C GLY A 163 -10.55 23.70 7.79
N GLN A 164 -9.79 22.78 8.40
CA GLN A 164 -8.87 21.88 7.66
C GLN A 164 -9.63 20.93 6.74
N LEU A 165 -10.80 20.44 7.15
CA LEU A 165 -11.67 19.63 6.29
C LEU A 165 -12.13 20.40 5.05
N LEU A 166 -12.54 21.66 5.21
CA LEU A 166 -12.93 22.52 4.09
C LEU A 166 -11.81 22.72 3.08
N LEU A 167 -10.55 22.84 3.54
CA LEU A 167 -9.39 22.95 2.65
C LEU A 167 -9.16 21.68 1.81
N GLN A 168 -9.56 20.53 2.30
CA GLN A 168 -9.44 19.25 1.58
C GLN A 168 -10.65 18.95 0.67
N ALA A 169 -11.78 19.61 0.86
CA ALA A 169 -13.01 19.37 0.11
C ALA A 169 -12.80 19.39 -1.42
N PRO A 170 -12.04 20.32 -2.02
CA PRO A 170 -11.79 20.29 -3.47
C PRO A 170 -11.09 19.02 -3.94
N ALA A 171 -10.09 18.52 -3.21
CA ALA A 171 -9.38 17.30 -3.56
C ALA A 171 -10.29 16.07 -3.47
N ILE A 172 -11.16 16.02 -2.46
CA ILE A 172 -12.14 14.94 -2.28
C ILE A 172 -13.17 14.97 -3.41
N LEU A 173 -13.67 16.14 -3.79
CA LEU A 173 -14.61 16.30 -4.92
C LEU A 173 -13.97 15.83 -6.23
N VAL A 174 -12.72 16.19 -6.49
CA VAL A 174 -11.99 15.70 -7.67
C VAL A 174 -11.86 14.18 -7.65
N LEU A 175 -11.51 13.56 -6.51
CA LEU A 175 -11.43 12.11 -6.38
C LEU A 175 -12.78 11.43 -6.66
N ILE A 176 -13.89 11.98 -6.15
CA ILE A 176 -15.23 11.43 -6.37
C ILE A 176 -15.65 11.57 -7.83
N THR A 177 -15.38 12.73 -8.46
CA THR A 177 -15.78 13.00 -9.85
C THR A 177 -14.95 12.23 -10.87
N LEU A 178 -13.65 12.05 -10.63
CA LEU A 178 -12.76 11.26 -11.50
C LEU A 178 -13.04 9.75 -11.41
N ASN A 179 -13.59 9.26 -10.30
CA ASN A 179 -14.03 7.89 -10.13
C ASN A 179 -15.53 7.72 -10.41
N GLY A 180 -16.16 8.66 -11.12
CA GLY A 180 -17.52 8.56 -11.62
C GLY A 180 -17.72 7.28 -12.46
N PRO A 181 -18.96 6.91 -12.81
CA PRO A 181 -19.29 5.57 -13.32
C PRO A 181 -18.41 5.21 -14.53
N LEU A 182 -17.48 4.28 -14.27
CA LEU A 182 -16.73 3.54 -15.28
C LEU A 182 -17.63 2.47 -15.88
#